data_999b03a168fe0bc96d02de1a3b864258
#
_entry.id   999b03a168fe0bc96d02de1a3b864258
#
_cell.length_a   1.000
_cell.length_b   1.000
_cell.length_c   1.000
_cell.angle_alpha   90.00
_cell.angle_beta   90.00
_cell.angle_gamma   90.00
#
_symmetry.space_group_name_H-M   'P 1'
#
loop_
_entity.id
_entity.type
_entity.pdbx_description
1 polymer ?
#
loop_
_entity_poly.entity_id
_entity_poly.type
_entity_poly.pdbx_seq_one_letter_code
_entity_poly.pdbx_strand_id
1 'polypeptide(L)' 'MIAVPSGNFLKEFTLLAERAETENETIVIQRANGKNMVLMSLDTFNAIQKKLYEARRQNSEQKKE' A
#
# COMPACT_ATOMS: atom_id res chain seq x y z
N MET A 1 -2.48 -8.15 -4.84
CA MET A 1 -2.86 -7.83 -3.45
C MET A 1 -3.23 -9.09 -2.69
N ILE A 2 -2.67 -9.28 -1.51
CA ILE A 2 -3.00 -10.41 -0.65
C ILE A 2 -3.44 -9.90 0.71
N ALA A 3 -4.37 -10.64 1.33
CA ALA A 3 -4.86 -10.30 2.67
C ALA A 3 -4.44 -11.39 3.63
N VAL A 4 -3.85 -11.02 4.76
CA VAL A 4 -3.42 -11.99 5.78
C VAL A 4 -3.88 -11.53 7.16
N PRO A 5 -4.21 -12.46 8.06
CA PRO A 5 -4.50 -12.10 9.44
C PRO A 5 -3.26 -11.56 10.13
N SER A 6 -3.42 -10.67 11.08
CA SER A 6 -2.28 -10.03 11.75
C SER A 6 -1.37 -11.05 12.44
N GLY A 7 -1.94 -12.12 13.01
CA GLY A 7 -1.11 -13.16 13.63
C GLY A 7 -0.19 -13.84 12.65
N ASN A 8 -0.72 -14.18 11.49
CA ASN A 8 0.08 -14.79 10.42
C ASN A 8 1.12 -13.82 9.90
N PHE A 9 0.75 -12.56 9.79
CA PHE A 9 1.67 -11.52 9.34
C PHE A 9 2.88 -11.43 10.26
N LEU A 10 2.66 -11.45 11.56
CA LEU A 10 3.76 -11.38 12.51
C LEU A 10 4.71 -12.57 12.40
N LYS A 11 4.16 -13.75 12.19
CA LYS A 11 4.97 -14.96 12.06
C LYS A 11 5.78 -14.99 10.79
N GLU A 12 5.25 -14.43 9.71
CA GLU A 12 5.86 -14.50 8.38
C GLU A 12 6.31 -13.15 7.88
N PHE A 13 6.60 -12.25 8.79
CA PHE A 13 6.91 -10.88 8.42
C PHE A 13 8.01 -10.77 7.37
N THR A 14 9.13 -11.46 7.59
CA THR A 14 10.27 -11.37 6.67
C THR A 14 9.89 -11.83 5.28
N LEU A 15 9.18 -12.95 5.20
CA LEU A 15 8.77 -13.50 3.91
C LEU A 15 7.81 -12.55 3.19
N LEU A 16 6.83 -12.03 3.92
CA LEU A 16 5.85 -11.14 3.34
C LEU A 16 6.47 -9.81 2.93
N ALA A 17 7.40 -9.30 3.73
CA ALA A 17 8.09 -8.05 3.41
C ALA A 17 8.92 -8.21 2.15
N GLU A 18 9.62 -9.34 1.99
CA GLU A 18 10.39 -9.60 0.79
C GLU A 18 9.50 -9.69 -0.43
N ARG A 19 8.35 -10.31 -0.28
CA ARG A 19 7.40 -10.44 -1.37
C ARG A 19 6.86 -9.09 -1.79
N ALA A 20 6.55 -8.23 -0.81
CA ALA A 20 6.09 -6.88 -1.11
C ALA A 20 7.14 -6.10 -1.87
N GLU A 21 8.41 -6.32 -1.54
CA GLU A 21 9.51 -5.58 -2.16
C GLU A 21 9.86 -6.12 -3.53
N THR A 22 10.02 -7.44 -3.68
CA THR A 22 10.51 -8.01 -4.93
C THR A 22 9.41 -8.14 -5.98
N GLU A 23 8.17 -8.35 -5.57
CA GLU A 23 7.05 -8.55 -6.49
C GLU A 23 6.10 -7.37 -6.52
N ASN A 24 6.42 -6.32 -5.77
CA ASN A 24 5.55 -5.15 -5.65
C ASN A 24 4.15 -5.53 -5.21
N GLU A 25 4.07 -6.55 -4.35
CA GLU A 25 2.80 -7.04 -3.86
C GLU A 25 2.31 -6.18 -2.71
N THR A 26 1.05 -5.79 -2.74
CA THR A 26 0.44 -5.06 -1.63
C THR A 26 -0.20 -6.07 -0.69
N ILE A 27 0.12 -5.97 0.60
CA ILE A 27 -0.35 -6.92 1.61
C ILE A 27 -1.28 -6.21 2.57
N VAL A 28 -2.51 -6.69 2.67
CA VAL A 28 -3.50 -6.16 3.60
C VAL A 28 -3.41 -6.97 4.89
N ILE A 29 -3.14 -6.30 6.00
CA ILE A 29 -3.01 -6.93 7.31
C ILE A 29 -4.34 -6.79 8.01
N GLN A 30 -5.03 -7.91 8.23
CA GLN A 30 -6.35 -7.91 8.84
C GLN A 30 -6.23 -8.04 10.34
N ARG A 31 -6.75 -7.05 11.04
CA ARG A 31 -6.73 -7.03 12.50
C ARG A 31 -8.10 -7.38 13.05
N ALA A 32 -8.11 -7.96 14.26
CA ALA A 32 -9.35 -8.40 14.89
C ALA A 32 -10.33 -7.26 15.13
N ASN A 33 -9.83 -6.06 15.35
CA ASN A 33 -10.68 -4.89 15.62
C ASN A 33 -11.19 -4.22 14.34
N GLY A 34 -10.93 -4.81 13.18
CA GLY A 34 -11.38 -4.26 11.91
C GLY A 34 -10.56 -3.09 11.40
N LYS A 35 -9.54 -2.66 12.14
CA LYS A 35 -8.69 -1.56 11.72
C LYS A 35 -7.52 -2.12 10.94
N ASN A 36 -7.79 -2.49 9.72
CA ASN A 36 -6.81 -3.14 8.86
C ASN A 36 -5.74 -2.17 8.39
N MET A 37 -4.58 -2.73 8.05
CA MET A 37 -3.45 -1.93 7.61
C MET A 37 -2.93 -2.48 6.30
N VAL A 38 -2.06 -1.71 5.64
CA VAL A 38 -1.50 -2.10 4.36
C VAL A 38 0.01 -2.02 4.42
N LEU A 39 0.68 -3.06 3.91
CA LEU A 39 2.13 -3.08 3.76
C LEU A 39 2.45 -3.08 2.27
N MET A 40 3.33 -2.20 1.87
CA MET A 40 3.79 -2.15 0.49
C MET A 40 5.22 -1.63 0.47
N SER A 41 5.94 -1.89 -0.62
CA SER A 41 7.29 -1.35 -0.75
C SER A 41 7.24 0.16 -0.87
N LEU A 42 8.34 0.81 -0.53
CA LEU A 42 8.41 2.26 -0.65
C LEU A 42 8.29 2.68 -2.12
N ASP A 43 8.82 1.88 -3.02
CA ASP A 43 8.70 2.15 -4.46
C ASP A 43 7.24 2.15 -4.90
N THR A 44 6.47 1.16 -4.44
CA THR A 44 5.04 1.09 -4.76
C THR A 44 4.30 2.30 -4.19
N PHE A 45 4.61 2.65 -2.95
CA PHE A 45 3.99 3.80 -2.30
C PHE A 45 4.29 5.08 -3.08
N ASN A 46 5.55 5.26 -3.45
CA ASN A 46 5.95 6.46 -4.20
C ASN A 46 5.26 6.54 -5.56
N ALA A 47 5.09 5.41 -6.23
CA ALA A 47 4.41 5.39 -7.52
C ALA A 47 2.94 5.82 -7.37
N ILE A 48 2.28 5.35 -6.30
CA ILE A 48 0.91 5.74 -6.04
C ILE A 48 0.83 7.23 -5.73
N GLN A 49 1.75 7.73 -4.91
CA GLN A 49 1.78 9.15 -4.57
C GLN A 49 1.99 10.02 -5.79
N LYS A 50 2.86 9.58 -6.69
CA LYS A 50 3.12 10.32 -7.91
C LYS A 50 1.86 10.44 -8.76
N LYS A 51 1.16 9.33 -8.95
CA LYS A 51 -0.08 9.34 -9.72
C LYS A 51 -1.12 10.24 -9.08
N LEU A 52 -1.23 10.18 -7.77
CA LEU A 52 -2.19 10.98 -7.04
C LEU A 52 -1.87 12.48 -7.17
N TYR A 53 -0.59 12.80 -7.08
CA TYR A 53 -0.14 14.18 -7.23
C TYR A 53 -0.47 14.71 -8.63
N GLU A 54 -0.22 13.93 -9.64
CA GLU A 54 -0.51 14.34 -11.02
C GLU A 54 -1.99 14.56 -11.23
N ALA A 55 -2.83 13.69 -10.67
CA ALA A 55 -4.27 13.84 -10.78
C ALA A 55 -4.76 15.11 -10.07
N ARG A 56 -4.22 15.37 -8.88
CA ARG A 56 -4.59 16.56 -8.12
C ARG A 56 -4.17 17.83 -8.84
N ARG A 57 -3.00 17.80 -9.44
CA ARG A 57 -2.48 18.95 -10.16
C ARG A 57 -3.40 19.31 -11.31
N GLN A 58 -3.83 18.31 -12.07
CA GLN A 58 -4.76 18.54 -13.16
C GLN A 58 -6.08 19.12 -12.67
N ASN A 59 -6.59 18.56 -11.58
CA ASN A 59 -7.84 19.06 -11.02
C ASN A 59 -7.71 20.50 -10.54
N SER A 60 -6.58 20.82 -9.92
CA SER A 60 -6.33 22.17 -9.45
C SER A 60 -6.31 23.17 -10.60
N GLU A 61 -5.68 22.81 -11.68
CA GLU A 61 -5.61 23.68 -12.84
C GLU A 61 -6.99 23.92 -13.42
N GLN A 62 -7.81 22.89 -13.45
CA GLN A 62 -9.17 23.03 -13.95
C GLN A 62 -10.00 23.93 -13.07
N LYS A 63 -9.80 23.83 -11.76
CA LYS A 63 -10.58 24.64 -10.83
C LYS A 63 -10.25 26.11 -10.90
N LYS A 64 -9.04 26.45 -11.26
CA LYS A 64 -8.63 27.84 -11.32
C LYS A 64 -9.31 28.60 -12.44
N GLU A 65 -9.81 27.88 -13.38
CA GLU A 65 -10.48 28.53 -14.50
C GLU A 65 -11.96 28.72 -14.22
#